data_908f329ac7b82d068e06bca971d97b38
#
_entry.id   908f329ac7b82d068e06bca971d97b38
#
_cell.length_a   1.000
_cell.length_b   1.000
_cell.length_c   1.000
_cell.angle_alpha   90.00
_cell.angle_beta   90.00
_cell.angle_gamma   90.00
#
_symmetry.space_group_name_H-M   'P 1'
#
loop_
_entity.id
_entity.type
_entity.pdbx_description
1 polymer ?
#
loop_
_entity_poly.entity_id
_entity_poly.type
_entity_poly.pdbx_seq_one_letter_code
_entity_poly.pdbx_strand_id
1 'polypeptide(L)'
;VADMVAAEKIQLIVWGKDTIPNCKELFIPMQHEGGLVAGAFEEDGEMIGLVFGFPCSEQGVMHSQLVATLKEWRSQGIGTQLKWYQREWCLDHGYQKMRWTVDPLRAANAELNIRKLGGTCRTYYENYYGPMQGIDAGAPSDRLLLEWDMTSARVNGRAQGTPADVGFPQAGAANQVTDGVPTQSRLDLSDAQILIHIPDDFIGLAAGDAQLANRWRLHTRE
;
A
#
# COMPACT_ATOMS: atom_id res chain seq x y z
N VAL A 1 -18.59 15.28 -11.48
CA VAL A 1 -18.99 14.00 -12.10
C VAL A 1 -17.96 13.52 -13.14
N ALA A 2 -17.43 14.43 -13.99
CA ALA A 2 -16.42 14.06 -14.98
C ALA A 2 -15.18 13.44 -14.31
N ASP A 3 -14.66 14.02 -13.24
CA ASP A 3 -13.50 13.51 -12.50
C ASP A 3 -13.77 12.13 -11.87
N MET A 4 -15.01 11.84 -11.47
CA MET A 4 -15.37 10.52 -10.95
C MET A 4 -15.35 9.45 -12.05
N VAL A 5 -15.70 9.79 -13.28
CA VAL A 5 -15.54 8.89 -14.43
C VAL A 5 -14.06 8.67 -14.76
N ALA A 6 -13.23 9.71 -14.66
CA ALA A 6 -11.78 9.57 -14.81
C ALA A 6 -11.20 8.68 -13.69
N ALA A 7 -11.71 8.81 -12.45
CA ALA A 7 -11.33 7.98 -11.30
C ALA A 7 -11.70 6.49 -11.48
N GLU A 8 -12.80 6.17 -12.17
CA GLU A 8 -13.10 4.79 -12.56
C GLU A 8 -12.11 4.28 -13.60
N LYS A 9 -11.87 5.07 -14.65
CA LYS A 9 -11.01 4.70 -15.78
C LYS A 9 -9.58 4.42 -15.34
N ILE A 10 -8.98 5.26 -14.49
CA ILE A 10 -7.59 5.08 -14.02
C ILE A 10 -7.41 3.76 -13.27
N GLN A 11 -8.42 3.28 -12.55
CA GLN A 11 -8.36 1.98 -11.86
C GLN A 11 -8.21 0.82 -12.84
N LEU A 12 -8.98 0.84 -13.93
CA LEU A 12 -8.90 -0.21 -14.98
C LEU A 12 -7.55 -0.20 -15.71
N ILE A 13 -6.95 0.99 -15.88
CA ILE A 13 -5.61 1.12 -16.49
C ILE A 13 -4.54 0.57 -15.54
N VAL A 14 -4.64 0.85 -14.24
CA VAL A 14 -3.62 0.51 -13.25
C VAL A 14 -3.67 -0.95 -12.82
N TRP A 15 -4.87 -1.51 -12.64
CA TRP A 15 -5.07 -2.88 -12.10
C TRP A 15 -5.57 -3.89 -13.10
N GLY A 16 -5.86 -3.48 -14.34
CA GLY A 16 -6.30 -4.34 -15.41
C GLY A 16 -7.81 -4.31 -15.64
N LYS A 17 -8.21 -4.68 -16.85
CA LYS A 17 -9.61 -4.58 -17.32
C LYS A 17 -10.56 -5.53 -16.57
N ASP A 18 -10.04 -6.59 -15.98
CA ASP A 18 -10.80 -7.56 -15.20
C ASP A 18 -11.02 -7.13 -13.75
N THR A 19 -10.44 -5.99 -13.34
CA THR A 19 -10.66 -5.40 -12.02
C THR A 19 -12.07 -4.80 -11.95
N ILE A 20 -12.76 -5.01 -10.82
CA ILE A 20 -14.00 -4.31 -10.51
C ILE A 20 -13.63 -2.95 -9.90
N PRO A 21 -13.76 -1.82 -10.62
CA PRO A 21 -13.38 -0.52 -10.10
C PRO A 21 -14.40 -0.03 -9.06
N ASN A 22 -13.95 0.81 -8.13
CA ASN A 22 -14.86 1.62 -7.35
C ASN A 22 -15.52 2.63 -8.32
N CYS A 23 -16.84 2.67 -8.37
CA CYS A 23 -17.59 3.46 -9.32
C CYS A 23 -17.99 4.83 -8.77
N LYS A 24 -18.43 5.73 -9.66
CA LYS A 24 -18.88 7.07 -9.28
C LYS A 24 -20.05 7.05 -8.30
N GLU A 25 -20.91 6.03 -8.40
CA GLU A 25 -22.05 5.80 -7.50
C GLU A 25 -21.61 5.49 -6.07
N LEU A 26 -20.36 5.03 -5.88
CA LEU A 26 -19.72 4.88 -4.56
C LEU A 26 -18.95 6.14 -4.16
N PHE A 27 -18.18 6.72 -5.07
CA PHE A 27 -17.33 7.87 -4.76
C PHE A 27 -18.14 9.08 -4.29
N ILE A 28 -19.25 9.39 -4.97
CA ILE A 28 -20.08 10.56 -4.66
C ILE A 28 -20.66 10.49 -3.25
N PRO A 29 -21.40 9.44 -2.85
CA PRO A 29 -21.92 9.38 -1.47
C PRO A 29 -20.80 9.29 -0.44
N MET A 30 -19.69 8.62 -0.72
CA MET A 30 -18.55 8.57 0.22
C MET A 30 -17.96 9.95 0.50
N GLN A 31 -17.88 10.84 -0.51
CA GLN A 31 -17.46 12.23 -0.27
C GLN A 31 -18.45 12.99 0.60
N HIS A 32 -19.76 12.81 0.41
CA HIS A 32 -20.80 13.43 1.25
C HIS A 32 -20.75 12.95 2.70
N GLU A 33 -20.34 11.70 2.92
CA GLU A 33 -20.20 11.10 4.26
C GLU A 33 -18.80 11.33 4.89
N GLY A 34 -18.04 12.31 4.40
CA GLY A 34 -16.73 12.68 4.96
C GLY A 34 -15.56 11.88 4.43
N GLY A 35 -15.72 11.21 3.29
CA GLY A 35 -14.61 10.58 2.56
C GLY A 35 -13.88 11.55 1.64
N LEU A 36 -12.70 11.15 1.18
CA LEU A 36 -11.89 11.89 0.22
C LEU A 36 -11.75 11.10 -1.07
N VAL A 37 -12.09 11.73 -2.21
CA VAL A 37 -11.69 11.31 -3.55
C VAL A 37 -10.90 12.47 -4.17
N ALA A 38 -9.61 12.29 -4.43
CA ALA A 38 -8.75 13.33 -4.98
C ALA A 38 -7.88 12.77 -6.12
N GLY A 39 -7.68 13.58 -7.15
CA GLY A 39 -6.88 13.27 -8.33
C GLY A 39 -5.65 14.17 -8.46
N ALA A 40 -4.60 13.63 -9.06
CA ALA A 40 -3.52 14.39 -9.65
C ALA A 40 -3.77 14.50 -11.15
N PHE A 41 -3.60 15.68 -11.71
CA PHE A 41 -3.91 15.99 -13.10
C PHE A 41 -2.72 16.63 -13.81
N GLU A 42 -2.57 16.35 -15.08
CA GLU A 42 -1.73 17.09 -16.01
C GLU A 42 -2.34 18.47 -16.33
N GLU A 43 -1.56 19.32 -16.96
CA GLU A 43 -2.02 20.66 -17.38
C GLU A 43 -3.17 20.61 -18.41
N ASP A 44 -3.22 19.56 -19.22
CA ASP A 44 -4.30 19.31 -20.20
C ASP A 44 -5.58 18.73 -19.58
N GLY A 45 -5.56 18.44 -18.27
CA GLY A 45 -6.68 17.90 -17.51
C GLY A 45 -6.77 16.38 -17.48
N GLU A 46 -5.78 15.65 -17.99
CA GLU A 46 -5.74 14.21 -17.84
C GLU A 46 -5.44 13.81 -16.39
N MET A 47 -6.22 12.87 -15.83
CA MET A 47 -5.98 12.31 -14.49
C MET A 47 -4.84 11.29 -14.54
N ILE A 48 -3.72 11.59 -13.87
CA ILE A 48 -2.51 10.77 -13.81
C ILE A 48 -2.36 10.01 -12.48
N GLY A 49 -3.13 10.40 -11.49
CA GLY A 49 -3.13 9.76 -10.17
C GLY A 49 -4.45 9.93 -9.44
N LEU A 50 -4.75 9.01 -8.53
CA LEU A 50 -5.98 8.98 -7.75
C LEU A 50 -5.69 8.50 -6.33
N VAL A 51 -6.31 9.13 -5.33
CA VAL A 51 -6.40 8.63 -3.96
C VAL A 51 -7.86 8.65 -3.51
N PHE A 52 -8.27 7.57 -2.84
CA PHE A 52 -9.60 7.45 -2.26
C PHE A 52 -9.53 6.90 -0.83
N GLY A 53 -10.32 7.46 0.05
CA GLY A 53 -10.49 7.00 1.42
C GLY A 53 -11.84 7.38 1.98
N PHE A 54 -12.29 6.67 3.03
CA PHE A 54 -13.58 6.85 3.66
C PHE A 54 -13.48 6.70 5.19
N PRO A 55 -14.42 7.28 5.96
CA PRO A 55 -14.45 7.17 7.41
C PRO A 55 -14.55 5.72 7.89
N CYS A 56 -13.84 5.39 8.96
CA CYS A 56 -14.06 4.16 9.72
C CYS A 56 -15.19 4.36 10.75
N SER A 57 -15.70 3.26 11.30
CA SER A 57 -16.62 3.30 12.46
C SER A 57 -15.94 3.86 13.73
N GLU A 58 -14.62 3.81 13.81
CA GLU A 58 -13.82 4.41 14.88
C GLU A 58 -13.65 5.90 14.62
N GLN A 59 -14.04 6.73 15.58
CA GLN A 59 -13.97 8.18 15.46
C GLN A 59 -12.51 8.66 15.25
N GLY A 60 -12.32 9.59 14.33
CA GLY A 60 -11.00 10.15 14.00
C GLY A 60 -10.10 9.23 13.19
N VAL A 61 -10.65 8.12 12.67
CA VAL A 61 -9.92 7.15 11.84
C VAL A 61 -10.49 7.10 10.42
N MET A 62 -9.62 7.20 9.42
CA MET A 62 -9.92 7.06 8.00
C MET A 62 -9.39 5.72 7.47
N HIS A 63 -10.12 5.07 6.58
CA HIS A 63 -9.60 3.99 5.74
C HIS A 63 -9.12 4.55 4.41
N SER A 64 -7.85 4.31 4.04
CA SER A 64 -7.34 4.65 2.71
C SER A 64 -7.54 3.46 1.78
N GLN A 65 -8.53 3.53 0.91
CA GLN A 65 -8.94 2.40 0.08
C GLN A 65 -7.97 2.13 -1.07
N LEU A 66 -7.54 3.19 -1.76
CA LEU A 66 -6.63 3.04 -2.89
C LEU A 66 -5.76 4.28 -3.12
N VAL A 67 -4.58 4.04 -3.70
CA VAL A 67 -3.75 5.03 -4.38
C VAL A 67 -3.35 4.44 -5.72
N ALA A 68 -3.62 5.15 -6.79
CA ALA A 68 -3.27 4.78 -8.16
C ALA A 68 -2.38 5.84 -8.79
N THR A 69 -1.42 5.42 -9.62
CA THR A 69 -0.62 6.31 -10.48
C THR A 69 -0.41 5.59 -11.81
N LEU A 70 -0.64 6.26 -12.92
CA LEU A 70 -0.38 5.74 -14.25
C LEU A 70 1.08 5.31 -14.38
N LYS A 71 1.34 4.27 -15.18
CA LYS A 71 2.65 3.60 -15.27
C LYS A 71 3.76 4.57 -15.64
N GLU A 72 3.53 5.44 -16.60
CA GLU A 72 4.42 6.47 -17.12
C GLU A 72 4.76 7.57 -16.09
N TRP A 73 3.92 7.72 -15.07
CA TRP A 73 4.06 8.68 -13.98
C TRP A 73 4.58 8.07 -12.68
N ARG A 74 4.86 6.77 -12.67
CA ARG A 74 5.47 6.12 -11.50
C ARG A 74 6.90 6.61 -11.30
N SER A 75 7.39 6.46 -10.07
CA SER A 75 8.73 6.90 -9.64
C SER A 75 8.97 8.42 -9.68
N GLN A 76 7.99 9.23 -10.10
CA GLN A 76 8.03 10.70 -10.09
C GLN A 76 7.45 11.31 -8.80
N GLY A 77 7.10 10.48 -7.82
CA GLY A 77 6.62 10.95 -6.51
C GLY A 77 5.11 11.23 -6.40
N ILE A 78 4.32 11.07 -7.49
CA ILE A 78 2.88 11.38 -7.52
C ILE A 78 2.13 10.64 -6.42
N GLY A 79 2.35 9.31 -6.27
CA GLY A 79 1.69 8.53 -5.21
C GLY A 79 2.04 9.01 -3.80
N THR A 80 3.28 9.48 -3.60
CA THR A 80 3.72 10.06 -2.32
C THR A 80 3.03 11.41 -2.07
N GLN A 81 2.95 12.27 -3.08
CA GLN A 81 2.27 13.56 -2.98
C GLN A 81 0.78 13.39 -2.71
N LEU A 82 0.10 12.47 -3.39
CA LEU A 82 -1.30 12.13 -3.13
C LEU A 82 -1.53 11.67 -1.67
N LYS A 83 -0.60 10.88 -1.11
CA LYS A 83 -0.69 10.45 0.30
C LYS A 83 -0.47 11.59 1.27
N TRP A 84 0.47 12.50 0.99
CA TRP A 84 0.66 13.70 1.84
C TRP A 84 -0.53 14.64 1.76
N TYR A 85 -1.10 14.86 0.56
CA TYR A 85 -2.35 15.61 0.38
C TYR A 85 -3.50 14.97 1.18
N GLN A 86 -3.64 13.63 1.09
CA GLN A 86 -4.65 12.89 1.85
C GLN A 86 -4.47 13.09 3.36
N ARG A 87 -3.22 13.11 3.87
CA ARG A 87 -2.93 13.39 5.27
C ARG A 87 -3.39 14.79 5.69
N GLU A 88 -2.99 15.81 4.95
CA GLU A 88 -3.36 17.19 5.25
C GLU A 88 -4.88 17.36 5.28
N TRP A 89 -5.54 16.89 4.25
CA TRP A 89 -6.99 16.90 4.19
C TRP A 89 -7.63 16.18 5.39
N CYS A 90 -7.13 15.02 5.77
CA CYS A 90 -7.63 14.26 6.92
C CYS A 90 -7.47 15.03 8.24
N LEU A 91 -6.31 15.66 8.46
CA LEU A 91 -6.07 16.45 9.68
C LEU A 91 -7.03 17.65 9.77
N ASP A 92 -7.26 18.35 8.65
CA ASP A 92 -8.19 19.47 8.56
C ASP A 92 -9.66 19.06 8.81
N HIS A 93 -9.98 17.78 8.58
CA HIS A 93 -11.32 17.20 8.80
C HIS A 93 -11.45 16.40 10.11
N GLY A 94 -10.45 16.51 11.01
CA GLY A 94 -10.50 15.89 12.35
C GLY A 94 -10.08 14.43 12.40
N TYR A 95 -9.55 13.85 11.33
CA TYR A 95 -8.97 12.51 11.35
C TYR A 95 -7.51 12.58 11.78
N GLN A 96 -7.14 11.79 12.78
CA GLN A 96 -5.77 11.74 13.30
C GLN A 96 -5.03 10.47 12.87
N LYS A 97 -5.77 9.44 12.53
CA LYS A 97 -5.22 8.14 12.10
C LYS A 97 -5.78 7.72 10.76
N MET A 98 -4.97 6.99 10.03
CA MET A 98 -5.38 6.35 8.80
C MET A 98 -4.90 4.91 8.79
N ARG A 99 -5.69 3.99 8.22
CA ARG A 99 -5.30 2.60 8.07
C ARG A 99 -5.69 2.05 6.70
N TRP A 100 -4.93 1.09 6.23
CA TRP A 100 -5.20 0.33 5.00
C TRP A 100 -4.43 -0.97 5.01
N THR A 101 -4.67 -1.82 4.05
CA THR A 101 -3.93 -3.07 3.93
C THR A 101 -2.92 -3.01 2.79
N VAL A 102 -1.77 -3.66 3.00
CA VAL A 102 -0.70 -3.77 1.99
C VAL A 102 -0.27 -5.21 1.84
N ASP A 103 0.14 -5.58 0.64
CA ASP A 103 0.76 -6.88 0.40
C ASP A 103 2.18 -6.89 0.98
N PRO A 104 2.49 -7.83 1.91
CA PRO A 104 3.80 -7.91 2.56
C PRO A 104 4.96 -8.20 1.60
N LEU A 105 4.69 -8.83 0.46
CA LEU A 105 5.73 -9.21 -0.52
C LEU A 105 6.00 -8.14 -1.58
N ARG A 106 5.30 -7.02 -1.56
CA ARG A 106 5.55 -5.92 -2.50
C ARG A 106 6.55 -4.91 -1.91
N ALA A 107 7.80 -4.97 -2.35
CA ALA A 107 8.87 -4.05 -1.92
C ALA A 107 8.48 -2.57 -2.08
N ALA A 108 7.78 -2.20 -3.16
CA ALA A 108 7.28 -0.85 -3.39
C ALA A 108 6.30 -0.38 -2.29
N ASN A 109 5.53 -1.30 -1.69
CA ASN A 109 4.65 -0.97 -0.55
C ASN A 109 5.47 -0.65 0.70
N ALA A 110 6.51 -1.41 0.99
CA ALA A 110 7.40 -1.15 2.12
C ALA A 110 8.10 0.21 1.94
N GLU A 111 8.64 0.47 0.75
CA GLU A 111 9.32 1.73 0.42
C GLU A 111 8.39 2.94 0.61
N LEU A 112 7.18 2.90 0.05
CA LEU A 112 6.24 4.01 0.18
C LEU A 112 5.72 4.12 1.61
N ASN A 113 5.10 3.06 2.12
CA ASN A 113 4.26 3.15 3.31
C ASN A 113 5.06 3.20 4.62
N ILE A 114 6.16 2.44 4.70
CA ILE A 114 6.99 2.38 5.91
C ILE A 114 8.11 3.42 5.85
N ARG A 115 8.87 3.41 4.76
CA ARG A 115 10.05 4.27 4.65
C ARG A 115 9.69 5.73 4.42
N LYS A 116 8.90 6.04 3.39
CA LYS A 116 8.56 7.43 3.03
C LYS A 116 7.49 8.02 3.93
N LEU A 117 6.40 7.29 4.18
CA LEU A 117 5.28 7.83 4.96
C LEU A 117 5.41 7.64 6.48
N GLY A 118 6.24 6.69 6.92
CA GLY A 118 6.45 6.42 8.35
C GLY A 118 5.34 5.60 9.02
N GLY A 119 4.52 4.90 8.24
CA GLY A 119 3.51 3.98 8.77
C GLY A 119 4.11 2.78 9.51
N THR A 120 3.29 2.08 10.24
CA THR A 120 3.65 0.86 11.00
C THR A 120 2.67 -0.25 10.72
N CYS A 121 3.11 -1.51 10.86
CA CYS A 121 2.27 -2.70 10.74
C CYS A 121 2.47 -3.59 11.96
N ARG A 122 1.37 -4.08 12.53
CA ARG A 122 1.39 -4.99 13.68
C ARG A 122 0.47 -6.19 13.50
N THR A 123 -0.38 -6.18 12.48
CA THR A 123 -1.38 -7.22 12.25
C THR A 123 -1.21 -7.79 10.86
N TYR A 124 -1.10 -9.10 10.78
CA TYR A 124 -1.05 -9.87 9.56
C TYR A 124 -2.38 -10.61 9.36
N TYR A 125 -2.96 -10.49 8.17
CA TYR A 125 -4.17 -11.19 7.77
C TYR A 125 -3.85 -12.18 6.66
N GLU A 126 -4.12 -13.45 6.90
CA GLU A 126 -4.03 -14.47 5.88
C GLU A 126 -5.24 -14.39 4.96
N ASN A 127 -4.98 -14.46 3.65
CA ASN A 127 -6.01 -14.54 2.61
C ASN A 127 -7.17 -13.53 2.77
N TYR A 128 -6.86 -12.30 3.12
CA TYR A 128 -7.79 -11.27 3.57
C TYR A 128 -8.95 -10.99 2.62
N TYR A 129 -8.69 -10.98 1.30
CA TYR A 129 -9.70 -10.75 0.27
C TYR A 129 -10.23 -12.03 -0.38
N GLY A 130 -9.70 -13.22 0.00
CA GLY A 130 -9.97 -14.45 -0.72
C GLY A 130 -9.34 -14.43 -2.12
N PRO A 131 -9.93 -15.14 -3.10
CA PRO A 131 -9.45 -15.15 -4.47
C PRO A 131 -9.47 -13.75 -5.09
N MET A 132 -8.34 -13.28 -5.58
CA MET A 132 -8.19 -11.98 -6.24
C MET A 132 -8.30 -12.09 -7.76
N GLN A 133 -8.63 -10.97 -8.40
CA GLN A 133 -8.67 -10.80 -9.85
C GLN A 133 -7.58 -9.82 -10.33
N GLY A 134 -7.40 -9.71 -11.64
CA GLY A 134 -6.42 -8.78 -12.21
C GLY A 134 -4.97 -9.20 -11.93
N ILE A 135 -4.12 -8.24 -11.62
CA ILE A 135 -2.68 -8.46 -11.40
C ILE A 135 -2.35 -9.30 -10.15
N ASP A 136 -3.31 -9.51 -9.26
CA ASP A 136 -3.18 -10.31 -8.04
C ASP A 136 -3.83 -11.70 -8.18
N ALA A 137 -4.30 -12.08 -9.36
CA ALA A 137 -4.98 -13.34 -9.58
C ALA A 137 -4.06 -14.56 -9.32
N GLY A 138 -4.65 -15.60 -8.70
CA GLY A 138 -3.98 -16.89 -8.49
C GLY A 138 -3.05 -16.99 -7.28
N ALA A 139 -2.80 -15.90 -6.55
CA ALA A 139 -2.03 -15.94 -5.31
C ALA A 139 -2.93 -15.67 -4.09
N PRO A 140 -2.61 -16.24 -2.90
CA PRO A 140 -3.29 -15.87 -1.66
C PRO A 140 -3.16 -14.37 -1.37
N SER A 141 -4.26 -13.78 -0.90
CA SER A 141 -4.39 -12.32 -0.71
C SER A 141 -3.98 -11.86 0.69
N ASP A 142 -2.82 -12.31 1.18
CA ASP A 142 -2.32 -11.93 2.50
C ASP A 142 -2.07 -10.42 2.57
N ARG A 143 -2.35 -9.84 3.73
CA ARG A 143 -2.21 -8.40 3.97
C ARG A 143 -1.60 -8.10 5.34
N LEU A 144 -0.75 -7.10 5.39
CA LEU A 144 -0.42 -6.37 6.61
C LEU A 144 -1.39 -5.21 6.77
N LEU A 145 -1.96 -5.05 7.97
CA LEU A 145 -2.69 -3.83 8.31
C LEU A 145 -1.67 -2.73 8.60
N LEU A 146 -1.66 -1.72 7.75
CA LEU A 146 -0.87 -0.54 7.98
C LEU A 146 -1.66 0.48 8.80
N GLU A 147 -1.02 0.99 9.83
CA GLU A 147 -1.52 2.06 10.69
C GLU A 147 -0.63 3.29 10.53
N TRP A 148 -1.25 4.41 10.21
CA TRP A 148 -0.58 5.68 10.02
C TRP A 148 -1.12 6.70 11.04
N ASP A 149 -0.41 6.87 12.14
CA ASP A 149 -0.64 7.93 13.09
C ASP A 149 -0.08 9.23 12.51
N MET A 150 -0.98 10.02 11.90
CA MET A 150 -0.65 11.21 11.13
C MET A 150 -0.11 12.36 12.00
N THR A 151 -0.27 12.28 13.31
CA THR A 151 0.21 13.27 14.30
C THR A 151 1.51 12.89 14.97
N SER A 152 1.98 11.64 14.81
CA SER A 152 3.18 11.14 15.46
C SER A 152 4.45 11.90 15.03
N ALA A 153 5.44 11.98 15.92
CA ALA A 153 6.74 12.60 15.64
C ALA A 153 7.43 11.94 14.42
N ARG A 154 7.28 10.62 14.26
CA ARG A 154 7.81 9.86 13.13
C ARG A 154 7.22 10.35 11.80
N VAL A 155 5.90 10.45 11.70
CA VAL A 155 5.21 10.89 10.48
C VAL A 155 5.45 12.37 10.20
N ASN A 156 5.42 13.21 11.24
CA ASN A 156 5.74 14.62 11.11
C ASN A 156 7.18 14.84 10.60
N GLY A 157 8.16 14.08 11.11
CA GLY A 157 9.52 14.13 10.59
C GLY A 157 9.59 13.76 9.11
N ARG A 158 8.87 12.72 8.67
CA ARG A 158 8.80 12.34 7.24
C ARG A 158 8.17 13.44 6.39
N ALA A 159 7.09 14.06 6.84
CA ALA A 159 6.45 15.19 6.16
C ALA A 159 7.38 16.38 5.98
N GLN A 160 8.32 16.59 6.92
CA GLN A 160 9.34 17.63 6.90
C GLN A 160 10.62 17.22 6.14
N GLY A 161 10.62 16.06 5.50
CA GLY A 161 11.76 15.56 4.71
C GLY A 161 12.86 14.88 5.53
N THR A 162 12.63 14.59 6.82
CA THR A 162 13.59 13.80 7.61
C THR A 162 13.67 12.39 7.06
N PRO A 163 14.81 11.90 6.58
CA PRO A 163 14.96 10.56 6.05
C PRO A 163 14.61 9.49 7.07
N ALA A 164 14.16 8.30 6.60
CA ALA A 164 14.16 7.13 7.45
C ALA A 164 15.59 6.83 7.87
N ASP A 165 15.82 6.59 9.14
CA ASP A 165 17.01 5.91 9.57
C ASP A 165 16.88 4.44 9.14
N VAL A 166 17.51 4.14 8.02
CA VAL A 166 17.55 2.81 7.40
C VAL A 166 18.98 2.25 7.52
N GLY A 167 19.61 2.45 8.67
CA GLY A 167 20.80 1.65 8.96
C GLY A 167 20.40 0.18 8.79
N PHE A 168 21.10 -0.56 7.92
CA PHE A 168 20.98 -2.01 7.92
C PHE A 168 21.65 -2.48 9.21
N PRO A 169 20.90 -2.85 10.24
CA PRO A 169 21.52 -3.36 11.44
C PRO A 169 22.27 -4.65 11.07
N GLN A 170 23.30 -4.97 11.84
CA GLN A 170 23.84 -6.32 11.86
C GLN A 170 22.83 -7.24 12.56
N ALA A 171 21.64 -7.32 12.00
CA ALA A 171 20.53 -8.07 12.54
C ALA A 171 20.49 -9.47 11.89
N GLY A 172 20.05 -10.44 12.64
CA GLY A 172 19.80 -11.77 12.12
C GLY A 172 18.69 -11.74 11.06
N ALA A 173 18.85 -12.49 9.97
CA ALA A 173 17.78 -12.68 9.00
C ALA A 173 16.83 -13.78 9.48
N ALA A 174 15.54 -13.49 9.49
CA ALA A 174 14.48 -14.43 9.85
C ALA A 174 14.29 -15.52 8.77
N ASN A 175 14.74 -15.25 7.54
CA ASN A 175 14.68 -16.21 6.46
C ASN A 175 15.96 -16.22 5.63
N GLN A 176 16.23 -17.37 4.99
CA GLN A 176 17.31 -17.52 4.03
C GLN A 176 16.73 -17.67 2.62
N VAL A 177 17.47 -17.17 1.65
CA VAL A 177 17.11 -17.23 0.23
C VAL A 177 18.29 -17.79 -0.54
N THR A 178 18.05 -18.82 -1.36
CA THR A 178 19.05 -19.42 -2.25
C THR A 178 18.48 -19.43 -3.65
N ASP A 179 19.18 -18.83 -4.59
CA ASP A 179 18.75 -18.73 -6.01
C ASP A 179 17.31 -18.19 -6.18
N GLY A 180 16.95 -17.17 -5.40
CA GLY A 180 15.62 -16.56 -5.42
C GLY A 180 14.50 -17.36 -4.73
N VAL A 181 14.85 -18.48 -4.10
CA VAL A 181 13.90 -19.39 -3.42
C VAL A 181 14.05 -19.26 -1.91
N PRO A 182 12.97 -19.05 -1.13
CA PRO A 182 13.02 -19.08 0.33
C PRO A 182 13.26 -20.52 0.81
N THR A 183 14.23 -20.71 1.70
CA THR A 183 14.71 -22.04 2.08
C THR A 183 14.55 -22.39 3.55
N GLN A 184 14.79 -21.44 4.44
CA GLN A 184 14.74 -21.67 5.89
C GLN A 184 14.10 -20.47 6.59
N SER A 185 13.31 -20.75 7.64
CA SER A 185 12.82 -19.76 8.61
C SER A 185 13.58 -19.92 9.92
N ARG A 186 13.94 -18.79 10.54
CA ARG A 186 14.57 -18.72 11.86
C ARG A 186 13.64 -17.94 12.79
N LEU A 187 12.91 -18.67 13.63
CA LEU A 187 11.92 -18.11 14.54
C LEU A 187 12.47 -17.93 15.98
N ASP A 188 13.72 -18.29 16.21
CA ASP A 188 14.44 -18.22 17.47
C ASP A 188 15.24 -16.89 17.67
N LEU A 189 15.05 -15.93 16.79
CA LEU A 189 15.75 -14.65 16.86
C LEU A 189 15.20 -13.78 18.00
N SER A 190 16.12 -13.26 18.82
CA SER A 190 15.82 -12.34 19.93
C SER A 190 16.37 -10.93 19.71
N ASP A 191 16.87 -10.65 18.52
CA ASP A 191 17.40 -9.34 18.16
C ASP A 191 16.32 -8.26 18.22
N ALA A 192 16.67 -7.06 18.64
CA ALA A 192 15.74 -5.91 18.65
C ALA A 192 15.29 -5.50 17.24
N GLN A 193 16.05 -5.89 16.22
CA GLN A 193 15.77 -5.69 14.82
C GLN A 193 16.03 -7.00 14.07
N ILE A 194 15.13 -7.36 13.17
CA ILE A 194 15.19 -8.60 12.40
C ILE A 194 15.05 -8.23 10.92
N LEU A 195 15.86 -8.85 10.07
CA LEU A 195 15.76 -8.74 8.62
C LEU A 195 14.84 -9.83 8.07
N ILE A 196 13.99 -9.46 7.15
CA ILE A 196 13.15 -10.38 6.38
C ILE A 196 13.40 -10.13 4.91
N HIS A 197 13.90 -11.13 4.20
CA HIS A 197 14.06 -11.08 2.74
C HIS A 197 12.71 -11.28 2.07
N ILE A 198 12.44 -10.45 1.07
CA ILE A 198 11.26 -10.56 0.17
C ILE A 198 11.74 -10.44 -1.28
N PRO A 199 10.97 -10.91 -2.28
CA PRO A 199 11.32 -10.72 -3.68
C PRO A 199 11.35 -9.23 -4.07
N ASP A 200 12.28 -8.85 -4.92
CA ASP A 200 12.35 -7.47 -5.45
C ASP A 200 11.13 -7.15 -6.32
N ASP A 201 10.71 -8.09 -7.16
CA ASP A 201 9.52 -7.99 -8.03
C ASP A 201 8.59 -9.19 -7.83
N PHE A 202 7.76 -9.14 -6.80
CA PHE A 202 6.78 -10.20 -6.53
C PHE A 202 5.69 -10.31 -7.62
N ILE A 203 5.34 -9.21 -8.28
CA ILE A 203 4.31 -9.24 -9.35
C ILE A 203 4.85 -9.97 -10.57
N GLY A 204 6.06 -9.64 -11.02
CA GLY A 204 6.72 -10.32 -12.11
C GLY A 204 6.97 -11.80 -11.79
N LEU A 205 7.37 -12.10 -10.57
CA LEU A 205 7.53 -13.48 -10.10
C LEU A 205 6.20 -14.25 -10.17
N ALA A 206 5.11 -13.69 -9.68
CA ALA A 206 3.80 -14.35 -9.68
C ALA A 206 3.26 -14.59 -11.09
N ALA A 207 3.54 -13.68 -12.02
CA ALA A 207 3.17 -13.83 -13.42
C ALA A 207 4.01 -14.90 -14.15
N GLY A 208 5.29 -15.06 -13.77
CA GLY A 208 6.22 -16.00 -14.39
C GLY A 208 6.24 -17.38 -13.75
N ASP A 209 6.13 -17.46 -12.42
CA ASP A 209 6.17 -18.70 -11.65
C ASP A 209 5.23 -18.61 -10.43
N ALA A 210 3.99 -19.02 -10.66
CA ALA A 210 2.95 -19.01 -9.63
C ALA A 210 3.25 -19.98 -8.46
N GLN A 211 4.00 -21.07 -8.69
CA GLN A 211 4.36 -22.01 -7.64
C GLN A 211 5.40 -21.39 -6.69
N LEU A 212 6.42 -20.74 -7.24
CA LEU A 212 7.42 -20.03 -6.46
C LEU A 212 6.80 -18.84 -5.71
N ALA A 213 5.90 -18.08 -6.35
CA ALA A 213 5.16 -17.01 -5.69
C ALA A 213 4.33 -17.51 -4.50
N ASN A 214 3.64 -18.65 -4.66
CA ASN A 214 2.90 -19.27 -3.57
C ASN A 214 3.84 -19.77 -2.45
N ARG A 215 5.01 -20.31 -2.79
CA ARG A 215 6.03 -20.70 -1.81
C ARG A 215 6.52 -19.49 -0.99
N TRP A 216 6.78 -18.35 -1.63
CA TRP A 216 7.11 -17.11 -0.94
C TRP A 216 5.99 -16.68 0.01
N ARG A 217 4.74 -16.75 -0.47
CA ARG A 217 3.57 -16.36 0.33
C ARG A 217 3.43 -17.20 1.59
N LEU A 218 3.54 -18.54 1.46
CA LEU A 218 3.45 -19.45 2.60
C LEU A 218 4.61 -19.27 3.58
N HIS A 219 5.83 -19.06 3.05
CA HIS A 219 7.01 -18.82 3.85
C HIS A 219 6.94 -17.54 4.69
N THR A 220 6.30 -16.49 4.19
CA THR A 220 6.13 -15.23 4.94
C THR A 220 5.04 -15.26 6.00
N ARG A 221 4.26 -16.33 6.09
CA ARG A 221 3.27 -16.53 7.16
C ARG A 221 3.90 -17.09 8.45
N GLU A 222 5.02 -17.78 8.33
CA GLU A 222 5.76 -18.36 9.46
C GLU A 222 6.41 -17.28 10.33
#